data_7c5f460b75a8a922ed53b3df8576e316
#
_entry.id   7c5f460b75a8a922ed53b3df8576e316
#
_cell.length_a   1.000
_cell.length_b   1.000
_cell.length_c   1.000
_cell.angle_alpha   90.00
_cell.angle_beta   90.00
_cell.angle_gamma   90.00
#
_symmetry.space_group_name_H-M   'P 1'
#
loop_
_entity.id
_entity.type
_entity.pdbx_description
1 polymer ?
#
loop_
_entity_poly.entity_id
_entity_poly.type
_entity_poly.pdbx_seq_one_letter_code
_entity_poly.pdbx_strand_id
1 'polypeptide(L)'
;MFSKAVCVAALLVAQVSLGWAQSPAKPFSFGLWGDMPYKKAGDDAKLPAVLQSINRSDIAFSIYDGDIKDGSSKCTDDVYADALKMFATMVKPVVYVPGDNEWTDCHRTNNGGYDGLERLSYLRKVMFPNLNSLGQSTMALEHQGKLGEKFVENTRFVHGGVVFVGVNQPGSNNNLIMSEKECKNKSARDNAQCDASNAEYLERDAANVAWMQASFTAAKAQNAVGIVVVTQGDPGFDLPETEEFDESKEPAVSGYRHFMSKLVEQTEQYAGQVLFVHGDTHYFKLDKPMYSPTKLLPNFTRLQTFGSPSLHWVRVVVDPASANVFSVHPVIVK
;
A
#
# COMPACT_ATOMS: atom_id res chain seq x y z
N MET A 1 17.74 43.47 -72.07
CA MET A 1 16.85 42.77 -71.15
C MET A 1 17.70 42.29 -70.00
N PHE A 2 17.66 42.98 -68.84
CA PHE A 2 18.42 42.60 -67.63
C PHE A 2 17.47 41.94 -66.64
N SER A 3 17.75 40.69 -66.34
CA SER A 3 17.00 39.93 -65.30
C SER A 3 17.58 40.22 -63.90
N LYS A 4 16.78 40.74 -63.00
CA LYS A 4 17.19 40.95 -61.61
C LYS A 4 16.86 39.67 -60.78
N ALA A 5 17.90 39.02 -60.29
CA ALA A 5 17.77 37.94 -59.31
C ALA A 5 17.56 38.54 -57.91
N VAL A 6 16.44 38.19 -57.28
CA VAL A 6 16.14 38.53 -55.88
C VAL A 6 16.59 37.37 -54.98
N CYS A 7 17.62 37.60 -54.16
CA CYS A 7 18.03 36.69 -53.11
C CYS A 7 17.13 36.88 -51.87
N VAL A 8 16.32 35.88 -51.53
CA VAL A 8 15.57 35.85 -50.26
C VAL A 8 16.48 35.16 -49.23
N ALA A 9 16.95 35.93 -48.27
CA ALA A 9 17.65 35.40 -47.09
C ALA A 9 16.62 34.91 -46.05
N ALA A 10 16.57 33.59 -45.81
CA ALA A 10 15.77 33.00 -44.76
C ALA A 10 16.50 33.14 -43.39
N LEU A 11 15.98 33.98 -42.51
CA LEU A 11 16.43 34.04 -41.14
C LEU A 11 15.85 32.84 -40.36
N LEU A 12 16.70 31.90 -40.01
CA LEU A 12 16.39 30.83 -39.04
C LEU A 12 16.42 31.44 -37.61
N VAL A 13 15.27 31.68 -37.02
CA VAL A 13 15.16 32.02 -35.61
C VAL A 13 15.22 30.71 -34.81
N ALA A 14 16.36 30.43 -34.20
CA ALA A 14 16.49 29.35 -33.22
C ALA A 14 15.71 29.72 -31.95
N GLN A 15 14.56 29.09 -31.73
CA GLN A 15 13.86 29.17 -30.45
C GLN A 15 14.64 28.38 -29.40
N VAL A 16 15.38 29.06 -28.55
CA VAL A 16 15.95 28.49 -27.33
C VAL A 16 14.80 28.39 -26.32
N SER A 17 14.21 27.21 -26.20
CA SER A 17 13.30 26.88 -25.09
C SER A 17 14.11 26.88 -23.79
N LEU A 18 14.06 27.96 -23.04
CA LEU A 18 14.49 28.00 -21.65
C LEU A 18 13.58 27.03 -20.86
N GLY A 19 14.01 25.79 -20.71
CA GLY A 19 13.40 24.85 -19.77
C GLY A 19 13.56 25.45 -18.37
N TRP A 20 12.47 25.88 -17.78
CA TRP A 20 12.41 26.22 -16.37
C TRP A 20 12.72 24.92 -15.60
N ALA A 21 13.92 24.82 -15.05
CA ALA A 21 14.24 23.77 -14.09
C ALA A 21 13.27 23.96 -12.91
N GLN A 22 12.30 23.07 -12.76
CA GLN A 22 11.47 23.04 -11.57
C GLN A 22 12.40 22.94 -10.37
N SER A 23 12.26 23.87 -9.42
CA SER A 23 12.98 23.76 -8.15
C SER A 23 12.68 22.40 -7.54
N PRO A 24 13.69 21.67 -7.04
CA PRO A 24 13.46 20.38 -6.41
C PRO A 24 12.41 20.51 -5.32
N ALA A 25 11.50 19.55 -5.26
CA ALA A 25 10.46 19.54 -4.22
C ALA A 25 11.14 19.55 -2.84
N LYS A 26 10.54 20.27 -1.89
CA LYS A 26 11.08 20.35 -0.53
C LYS A 26 10.95 19.01 0.19
N PRO A 27 11.89 18.65 1.07
CA PRO A 27 11.73 17.49 1.94
C PRO A 27 10.44 17.56 2.75
N PHE A 28 9.81 16.41 2.94
CA PHE A 28 8.61 16.25 3.78
C PHE A 28 8.65 14.92 4.51
N SER A 29 7.68 14.67 5.40
CA SER A 29 7.56 13.39 6.09
C SER A 29 6.13 12.87 6.00
N PHE A 30 5.98 11.55 6.03
CA PHE A 30 4.69 10.89 6.21
C PHE A 30 4.78 9.79 7.28
N GLY A 31 3.63 9.38 7.81
CA GLY A 31 3.52 8.33 8.82
C GLY A 31 3.02 7.02 8.23
N LEU A 32 3.45 5.89 8.83
CA LEU A 32 2.96 4.54 8.51
C LEU A 32 2.57 3.86 9.81
N TRP A 33 1.42 3.23 9.84
CA TRP A 33 0.88 2.52 10.99
C TRP A 33 -0.30 1.64 10.56
N GLY A 34 -0.49 0.51 11.24
CA GLY A 34 -1.57 -0.44 10.98
C GLY A 34 -1.54 -1.56 12.01
N ASP A 35 -2.25 -2.67 11.75
CA ASP A 35 -2.32 -3.85 12.63
C ASP A 35 -2.62 -3.48 14.10
N MET A 36 -3.48 -2.48 14.30
CA MET A 36 -3.91 -1.94 15.59
C MET A 36 -5.19 -1.09 15.45
N PRO A 37 -6.11 -1.06 16.44
CA PRO A 37 -6.10 -1.72 17.73
C PRO A 37 -6.57 -3.18 17.64
N TYR A 38 -5.95 -4.06 18.41
CA TYR A 38 -6.35 -5.48 18.47
C TYR A 38 -7.14 -5.83 19.73
N LYS A 39 -7.50 -4.87 20.56
CA LYS A 39 -8.22 -5.06 21.84
C LYS A 39 -7.59 -6.12 22.75
N LYS A 40 -6.27 -6.32 22.60
CA LYS A 40 -5.49 -7.19 23.49
C LYS A 40 -5.09 -6.45 24.76
N ALA A 41 -4.74 -7.19 25.80
CA ALA A 41 -4.32 -6.61 27.06
C ALA A 41 -3.17 -5.61 26.85
N GLY A 42 -3.40 -4.35 27.21
CA GLY A 42 -2.45 -3.26 27.07
C GLY A 42 -2.58 -2.41 25.80
N ASP A 43 -3.24 -2.88 24.75
CA ASP A 43 -3.42 -2.12 23.50
C ASP A 43 -4.26 -0.86 23.71
N ASP A 44 -5.39 -0.99 24.42
CA ASP A 44 -6.30 0.12 24.72
C ASP A 44 -5.62 1.25 25.50
N ALA A 45 -4.65 0.91 26.36
CA ALA A 45 -3.89 1.89 27.12
C ALA A 45 -2.84 2.61 26.26
N LYS A 46 -2.27 1.96 25.25
CA LYS A 46 -1.19 2.50 24.39
C LYS A 46 -1.72 3.24 23.18
N LEU A 47 -2.83 2.80 22.58
CA LEU A 47 -3.37 3.37 21.35
C LEU A 47 -3.54 4.90 21.41
N PRO A 48 -4.11 5.51 22.48
CA PRO A 48 -4.22 6.96 22.56
C PRO A 48 -2.89 7.69 22.48
N ALA A 49 -1.82 7.11 23.06
CA ALA A 49 -0.49 7.69 23.00
C ALA A 49 0.10 7.62 21.58
N VAL A 50 -0.16 6.53 20.83
CA VAL A 50 0.25 6.39 19.43
C VAL A 50 -0.46 7.44 18.57
N LEU A 51 -1.79 7.54 18.64
CA LEU A 51 -2.58 8.52 17.89
C LEU A 51 -2.15 9.96 18.21
N GLN A 52 -1.89 10.26 19.49
CA GLN A 52 -1.37 11.56 19.92
C GLN A 52 0.03 11.83 19.35
N SER A 53 0.92 10.83 19.36
CA SER A 53 2.26 10.93 18.80
C SER A 53 2.23 11.27 17.30
N ILE A 54 1.40 10.58 16.53
CA ILE A 54 1.18 10.85 15.10
C ILE A 54 0.62 12.27 14.91
N ASN A 55 -0.42 12.64 15.66
CA ASN A 55 -1.08 13.94 15.55
C ASN A 55 -0.17 15.14 15.85
N ARG A 56 0.80 14.96 16.78
CA ARG A 56 1.77 16.01 17.14
C ARG A 56 2.97 16.09 16.22
N SER A 57 3.15 15.09 15.35
CA SER A 57 4.31 15.03 14.46
C SER A 57 4.14 15.97 13.27
N ASP A 58 5.27 16.42 12.71
CA ASP A 58 5.33 17.22 11.50
C ASP A 58 5.36 16.29 10.27
N ILE A 59 4.22 15.63 10.01
CA ILE A 59 3.99 14.80 8.82
C ILE A 59 2.93 15.45 7.93
N ALA A 60 3.02 15.25 6.63
CA ALA A 60 2.04 15.76 5.69
C ALA A 60 0.73 14.95 5.73
N PHE A 61 0.84 13.63 5.89
CA PHE A 61 -0.26 12.65 5.97
C PHE A 61 0.25 11.38 6.63
N SER A 62 -0.64 10.44 6.90
CA SER A 62 -0.25 9.07 7.25
C SER A 62 -0.98 8.04 6.37
N ILE A 63 -0.41 6.84 6.28
CA ILE A 63 -1.03 5.70 5.62
C ILE A 63 -1.23 4.64 6.69
N TYR A 64 -2.43 4.10 6.75
CA TYR A 64 -2.82 2.99 7.60
C TYR A 64 -2.85 1.74 6.73
N ASP A 65 -1.98 0.79 7.04
CA ASP A 65 -1.70 -0.39 6.20
C ASP A 65 -2.47 -1.65 6.60
N GLY A 66 -3.68 -1.47 7.14
CA GLY A 66 -4.65 -2.54 7.32
C GLY A 66 -4.82 -3.02 8.75
N ASP A 67 -5.77 -3.93 8.91
CA ASP A 67 -6.09 -4.63 10.15
C ASP A 67 -6.64 -3.72 11.27
N ILE A 68 -7.86 -3.22 11.04
CA ILE A 68 -8.60 -2.41 12.02
C ILE A 68 -9.12 -3.23 13.22
N LYS A 69 -8.89 -4.52 13.24
CA LYS A 69 -9.22 -5.46 14.32
C LYS A 69 -8.25 -6.66 14.31
N ASP A 70 -8.21 -7.41 15.41
CA ASP A 70 -7.45 -8.66 15.45
C ASP A 70 -8.13 -9.83 14.70
N GLY A 71 -7.35 -10.86 14.35
CA GLY A 71 -7.80 -12.05 13.63
C GLY A 71 -8.74 -12.99 14.42
N SER A 72 -9.24 -12.60 15.61
CA SER A 72 -10.10 -13.42 16.47
C SER A 72 -11.37 -12.71 16.96
N SER A 73 -11.52 -11.42 16.72
CA SER A 73 -12.74 -10.67 17.05
C SER A 73 -13.74 -10.67 15.88
N LYS A 74 -15.03 -10.54 16.22
CA LYS A 74 -16.12 -10.61 15.23
C LYS A 74 -16.07 -9.45 14.24
N CYS A 75 -16.37 -9.73 12.97
CA CYS A 75 -16.45 -8.73 11.90
C CYS A 75 -17.82 -8.04 11.85
N THR A 76 -18.28 -7.48 12.98
CA THR A 76 -19.54 -6.74 13.04
C THR A 76 -19.42 -5.36 12.39
N ASP A 77 -20.54 -4.76 12.01
CA ASP A 77 -20.54 -3.40 11.43
C ASP A 77 -19.94 -2.36 12.37
N ASP A 78 -20.04 -2.56 13.70
CA ASP A 78 -19.46 -1.67 14.71
C ASP A 78 -17.93 -1.57 14.62
N VAL A 79 -17.25 -2.62 14.14
CA VAL A 79 -15.78 -2.61 13.97
C VAL A 79 -15.36 -1.51 12.99
N TYR A 80 -16.04 -1.42 11.86
CA TYR A 80 -15.75 -0.38 10.87
C TYR A 80 -16.16 1.01 11.36
N ALA A 81 -17.29 1.10 12.07
CA ALA A 81 -17.73 2.37 12.66
C ALA A 81 -16.74 2.87 13.73
N ASP A 82 -16.18 1.99 14.55
CA ASP A 82 -15.15 2.35 15.53
C ASP A 82 -13.83 2.75 14.88
N ALA A 83 -13.42 2.05 13.81
CA ALA A 83 -12.26 2.46 13.01
C ALA A 83 -12.45 3.86 12.41
N LEU A 84 -13.62 4.15 11.84
CA LEU A 84 -13.91 5.50 11.32
C LEU A 84 -13.89 6.57 12.41
N LYS A 85 -14.39 6.26 13.63
CA LYS A 85 -14.26 7.17 14.79
C LYS A 85 -12.78 7.40 15.14
N MET A 86 -11.97 6.34 15.14
CA MET A 86 -10.53 6.46 15.38
C MET A 86 -9.87 7.37 14.33
N PHE A 87 -10.10 7.13 13.04
CA PHE A 87 -9.56 7.96 11.96
C PHE A 87 -10.05 9.42 12.03
N ALA A 88 -11.29 9.66 12.48
CA ALA A 88 -11.81 11.01 12.70
C ALA A 88 -11.08 11.79 13.82
N THR A 89 -10.29 11.11 14.67
CA THR A 89 -9.41 11.78 15.65
C THR A 89 -8.06 12.25 15.06
N MET A 90 -7.72 11.78 13.86
CA MET A 90 -6.46 12.12 13.21
C MET A 90 -6.55 13.49 12.55
N VAL A 91 -5.66 14.40 12.95
CA VAL A 91 -5.64 15.79 12.46
C VAL A 91 -5.24 15.87 10.98
N LYS A 92 -4.30 15.03 10.58
CA LYS A 92 -3.76 14.96 9.20
C LYS A 92 -4.53 13.93 8.36
N PRO A 93 -4.45 14.00 7.02
CA PRO A 93 -5.03 13.00 6.15
C PRO A 93 -4.54 11.59 6.49
N VAL A 94 -5.45 10.61 6.45
CA VAL A 94 -5.15 9.19 6.61
C VAL A 94 -5.57 8.45 5.34
N VAL A 95 -4.63 7.84 4.64
CA VAL A 95 -4.92 6.92 3.53
C VAL A 95 -5.07 5.53 4.11
N TYR A 96 -6.19 4.88 3.87
CA TYR A 96 -6.50 3.56 4.38
C TYR A 96 -6.27 2.50 3.30
N VAL A 97 -5.57 1.42 3.66
CA VAL A 97 -5.38 0.20 2.87
C VAL A 97 -6.02 -0.96 3.65
N PRO A 98 -6.87 -1.81 3.05
CA PRO A 98 -7.49 -2.92 3.76
C PRO A 98 -6.51 -4.03 4.13
N GLY A 99 -6.70 -4.62 5.33
CA GLY A 99 -6.05 -5.86 5.75
C GLY A 99 -6.95 -7.09 5.60
N ASP A 100 -6.48 -8.25 6.05
CA ASP A 100 -7.24 -9.50 5.97
C ASP A 100 -8.27 -9.65 7.10
N ASN A 101 -7.97 -9.11 8.26
CA ASN A 101 -8.81 -9.27 9.44
C ASN A 101 -10.19 -8.60 9.31
N GLU A 102 -10.31 -7.56 8.49
CA GLU A 102 -11.58 -6.89 8.28
C GLU A 102 -12.44 -7.44 7.14
N TRP A 103 -11.95 -8.43 6.37
CA TRP A 103 -12.80 -9.03 5.35
C TRP A 103 -12.48 -10.49 5.02
N THR A 104 -11.26 -10.88 4.58
CA THR A 104 -10.98 -12.27 4.20
C THR A 104 -11.20 -13.22 5.36
N ASP A 105 -10.68 -12.88 6.54
CA ASP A 105 -10.71 -13.71 7.74
C ASP A 105 -12.05 -13.75 8.46
N CYS A 106 -12.98 -12.91 8.04
CA CYS A 106 -14.30 -12.84 8.63
C CYS A 106 -15.11 -14.15 8.52
N HIS A 107 -14.69 -15.04 7.59
CA HIS A 107 -15.27 -16.37 7.43
C HIS A 107 -14.99 -17.32 8.61
N ARG A 108 -13.97 -17.03 9.42
CA ARG A 108 -13.60 -17.86 10.57
C ARG A 108 -14.74 -17.87 11.62
N THR A 109 -15.02 -19.03 12.21
CA THR A 109 -16.11 -19.17 13.18
C THR A 109 -15.94 -18.27 14.41
N ASN A 110 -14.70 -18.09 14.88
CA ASN A 110 -14.38 -17.17 15.97
C ASN A 110 -14.53 -15.69 15.57
N ASN A 111 -14.47 -15.37 14.27
CA ASN A 111 -14.71 -14.03 13.73
C ASN A 111 -16.19 -13.78 13.40
N GLY A 112 -17.05 -14.74 13.70
CA GLY A 112 -18.51 -14.65 13.53
C GLY A 112 -19.02 -15.39 12.29
N GLY A 113 -18.17 -15.98 11.46
CA GLY A 113 -18.57 -16.78 10.29
C GLY A 113 -19.27 -15.97 9.20
N TYR A 114 -18.85 -14.73 8.98
CA TYR A 114 -19.38 -13.87 7.93
C TYR A 114 -18.90 -14.32 6.55
N ASP A 115 -19.62 -13.93 5.51
CA ASP A 115 -19.11 -14.03 4.15
C ASP A 115 -18.05 -12.94 3.92
N GLY A 116 -16.80 -13.35 3.60
CA GLY A 116 -15.70 -12.41 3.35
C GLY A 116 -15.98 -11.45 2.20
N LEU A 117 -16.67 -11.90 1.15
CA LEU A 117 -16.99 -11.06 -0.01
C LEU A 117 -18.11 -10.05 0.29
N GLU A 118 -19.05 -10.44 1.16
CA GLU A 118 -20.02 -9.50 1.69
C GLU A 118 -19.33 -8.44 2.55
N ARG A 119 -18.39 -8.85 3.44
CA ARG A 119 -17.61 -7.91 4.24
C ARG A 119 -16.77 -6.97 3.38
N LEU A 120 -16.13 -7.47 2.32
CA LEU A 120 -15.40 -6.62 1.37
C LEU A 120 -16.33 -5.58 0.71
N SER A 121 -17.54 -5.99 0.32
CA SER A 121 -18.53 -5.08 -0.26
C SER A 121 -18.99 -4.02 0.74
N TYR A 122 -19.17 -4.41 2.00
CA TYR A 122 -19.52 -3.49 3.09
C TYR A 122 -18.36 -2.53 3.39
N LEU A 123 -17.13 -3.04 3.49
CA LEU A 123 -15.92 -2.25 3.66
C LEU A 123 -15.80 -1.15 2.58
N ARG A 124 -15.93 -1.53 1.31
CA ARG A 124 -15.89 -0.59 0.17
C ARG A 124 -16.90 0.55 0.33
N LYS A 125 -18.09 0.23 0.83
CA LYS A 125 -19.15 1.23 1.04
C LYS A 125 -18.87 2.18 2.20
N VAL A 126 -18.35 1.67 3.33
CA VAL A 126 -18.24 2.46 4.56
C VAL A 126 -16.88 3.11 4.73
N MET A 127 -15.79 2.46 4.32
CA MET A 127 -14.43 3.01 4.45
C MET A 127 -14.06 3.96 3.32
N PHE A 128 -14.75 3.88 2.17
CA PHE A 128 -14.56 4.75 1.01
C PHE A 128 -15.86 5.50 0.65
N PRO A 129 -16.37 6.38 1.55
CA PRO A 129 -17.63 7.08 1.33
C PRO A 129 -17.53 8.17 0.26
N ASN A 130 -16.33 8.59 -0.10
CA ASN A 130 -16.00 9.57 -1.12
C ASN A 130 -14.56 9.32 -1.64
N LEU A 131 -14.11 10.13 -2.59
CA LEU A 131 -12.77 9.99 -3.21
C LEU A 131 -11.64 10.72 -2.45
N ASN A 132 -11.84 11.02 -1.18
CA ASN A 132 -10.81 11.65 -0.35
C ASN A 132 -10.28 10.65 0.70
N SER A 133 -9.10 10.97 1.23
CA SER A 133 -8.57 10.31 2.42
C SER A 133 -9.48 10.51 3.64
N LEU A 134 -9.27 9.70 4.66
CA LEU A 134 -9.85 9.88 5.99
C LEU A 134 -9.11 10.96 6.78
N GLY A 135 -9.54 11.23 8.02
CA GLY A 135 -8.95 12.24 8.90
C GLY A 135 -9.78 13.53 8.97
N GLN A 136 -9.38 14.46 9.86
CA GLN A 136 -10.04 15.79 9.99
C GLN A 136 -9.70 16.69 8.80
N SER A 137 -8.45 16.73 8.37
CA SER A 137 -8.07 17.24 7.07
C SER A 137 -8.00 16.10 6.07
N THR A 138 -8.40 16.35 4.83
CA THR A 138 -8.45 15.33 3.78
C THR A 138 -7.69 15.77 2.55
N MET A 139 -7.29 14.81 1.72
CA MET A 139 -6.70 15.04 0.41
C MET A 139 -7.42 14.18 -0.63
N ALA A 140 -7.52 14.68 -1.87
CA ALA A 140 -8.08 13.92 -2.97
C ALA A 140 -7.19 12.75 -3.34
N LEU A 141 -7.81 11.59 -3.58
CA LEU A 141 -7.16 10.36 -4.03
C LEU A 141 -7.71 9.99 -5.41
N GLU A 142 -6.87 9.45 -6.24
CA GLU A 142 -7.28 8.71 -7.43
C GLU A 142 -7.60 7.28 -7.02
N HIS A 143 -8.69 6.72 -7.50
CA HIS A 143 -9.13 5.37 -7.22
C HIS A 143 -9.19 4.54 -8.50
N GLN A 144 -8.87 3.24 -8.42
CA GLN A 144 -8.97 2.36 -9.57
C GLN A 144 -10.43 2.10 -9.95
N GLY A 145 -11.30 1.90 -8.97
CA GLY A 145 -12.74 1.73 -9.13
C GLY A 145 -13.52 3.00 -8.85
N LYS A 146 -14.83 2.99 -9.15
CA LYS A 146 -15.76 4.04 -8.77
C LYS A 146 -16.31 3.81 -7.37
N LEU A 147 -16.86 4.87 -6.76
CA LEU A 147 -17.49 4.78 -5.45
C LEU A 147 -18.57 3.68 -5.42
N GLY A 148 -18.49 2.81 -4.42
CA GLY A 148 -19.39 1.68 -4.23
C GLY A 148 -19.16 0.49 -5.17
N GLU A 149 -18.19 0.57 -6.09
CA GLU A 149 -17.84 -0.50 -7.01
C GLU A 149 -16.55 -1.22 -6.56
N LYS A 150 -16.20 -2.30 -7.27
CA LYS A 150 -14.97 -3.06 -7.06
C LYS A 150 -13.74 -2.17 -7.26
N PHE A 151 -12.69 -2.42 -6.48
CA PHE A 151 -11.38 -1.80 -6.55
C PHE A 151 -11.35 -0.30 -6.18
N VAL A 152 -12.43 0.26 -5.61
CA VAL A 152 -12.42 1.63 -5.05
C VAL A 152 -11.38 1.77 -3.93
N GLU A 153 -11.04 0.69 -3.27
CA GLU A 153 -10.03 0.60 -2.21
C GLU A 153 -8.59 0.74 -2.72
N ASN A 154 -8.34 0.51 -4.01
CA ASN A 154 -7.04 0.75 -4.60
C ASN A 154 -6.89 2.24 -4.93
N THR A 155 -5.91 2.87 -4.29
CA THR A 155 -5.75 4.33 -4.33
C THR A 155 -4.38 4.75 -4.87
N ARG A 156 -4.32 5.96 -5.41
CA ARG A 156 -3.06 6.60 -5.82
C ARG A 156 -3.12 8.10 -5.61
N PHE A 157 -1.98 8.71 -5.29
CA PHE A 157 -1.79 10.15 -5.27
C PHE A 157 -0.32 10.51 -5.45
N VAL A 158 -0.06 11.78 -5.72
CA VAL A 158 1.31 12.31 -5.84
C VAL A 158 1.54 13.36 -4.78
N HIS A 159 2.66 13.26 -4.07
CA HIS A 159 3.08 14.27 -3.11
C HIS A 159 4.60 14.45 -3.15
N GLY A 160 5.07 15.69 -3.24
CA GLY A 160 6.50 16.03 -3.19
C GLY A 160 7.39 15.32 -4.22
N GLY A 161 6.86 15.00 -5.43
CA GLY A 161 7.61 14.29 -6.47
C GLY A 161 7.71 12.78 -6.27
N VAL A 162 6.90 12.21 -5.38
CA VAL A 162 6.78 10.76 -5.14
C VAL A 162 5.35 10.32 -5.43
N VAL A 163 5.19 9.16 -6.06
CA VAL A 163 3.89 8.50 -6.28
C VAL A 163 3.61 7.54 -5.12
N PHE A 164 2.43 7.61 -4.54
CA PHE A 164 1.95 6.73 -3.48
C PHE A 164 0.82 5.87 -4.02
N VAL A 165 0.87 4.57 -3.76
CA VAL A 165 -0.08 3.57 -4.29
C VAL A 165 -0.51 2.65 -3.15
N GLY A 166 -1.79 2.69 -2.80
CA GLY A 166 -2.41 1.71 -1.91
C GLY A 166 -3.06 0.60 -2.74
N VAL A 167 -2.84 -0.65 -2.34
CA VAL A 167 -3.34 -1.83 -3.05
C VAL A 167 -3.95 -2.81 -2.05
N ASN A 168 -5.21 -3.21 -2.27
CA ASN A 168 -5.86 -4.26 -1.48
C ASN A 168 -5.21 -5.62 -1.78
N GLN A 169 -4.16 -5.92 -1.06
CA GLN A 169 -3.45 -7.21 -1.06
C GLN A 169 -3.28 -7.64 0.39
N PRO A 170 -4.33 -8.28 0.96
CA PRO A 170 -4.40 -8.60 2.38
C PRO A 170 -3.53 -9.80 2.74
N GLY A 171 -3.32 -10.03 4.02
CA GLY A 171 -2.81 -11.28 4.60
C GLY A 171 -3.62 -12.51 4.18
N SER A 172 -3.47 -13.59 4.90
CA SER A 172 -4.20 -14.85 4.65
C SER A 172 -4.11 -15.32 3.19
N ASN A 173 -2.86 -15.37 2.67
CA ASN A 173 -2.53 -15.79 1.31
C ASN A 173 -3.29 -14.96 0.23
N ASN A 174 -3.51 -13.69 0.48
CA ASN A 174 -4.22 -12.81 -0.45
C ASN A 174 -5.62 -13.34 -0.85
N ASN A 175 -6.33 -13.99 0.09
CA ASN A 175 -7.63 -14.67 -0.13
C ASN A 175 -7.59 -15.91 -1.07
N LEU A 176 -6.42 -16.36 -1.51
CA LEU A 176 -6.28 -17.57 -2.33
C LEU A 176 -6.41 -18.83 -1.48
N ILE A 177 -7.32 -19.72 -1.85
CA ILE A 177 -7.60 -20.99 -1.18
C ILE A 177 -7.04 -22.12 -2.04
N MET A 178 -6.02 -22.81 -1.54
CA MET A 178 -5.27 -23.81 -2.29
C MET A 178 -5.84 -25.24 -2.17
N SER A 179 -6.71 -25.48 -1.17
CA SER A 179 -7.23 -26.82 -0.91
C SER A 179 -8.58 -26.79 -0.19
N GLU A 180 -9.32 -27.89 -0.27
CA GLU A 180 -10.56 -28.07 0.51
C GLU A 180 -10.29 -28.02 2.03
N LYS A 181 -9.14 -28.49 2.48
CA LYS A 181 -8.73 -28.37 3.89
C LYS A 181 -8.63 -26.92 4.33
N GLU A 182 -8.04 -26.06 3.51
CA GLU A 182 -7.97 -24.61 3.80
C GLU A 182 -9.35 -23.97 3.74
N CYS A 183 -10.16 -24.32 2.75
CA CYS A 183 -11.55 -23.87 2.64
C CYS A 183 -12.33 -24.07 3.94
N LYS A 184 -12.18 -25.24 4.56
CA LYS A 184 -12.89 -25.63 5.79
C LYS A 184 -12.16 -25.29 7.09
N ASN A 185 -10.93 -24.79 7.01
CA ASN A 185 -10.12 -24.51 8.19
C ASN A 185 -10.75 -23.40 9.04
N LYS A 186 -11.14 -23.74 10.28
CA LYS A 186 -11.80 -22.82 11.22
C LYS A 186 -13.04 -22.11 10.65
N SER A 187 -13.68 -22.67 9.61
CA SER A 187 -14.72 -22.02 8.82
C SER A 187 -15.88 -22.95 8.54
N ALA A 188 -17.09 -22.38 8.48
CA ALA A 188 -18.28 -23.06 8.03
C ALA A 188 -18.58 -22.84 6.53
N ARG A 189 -17.65 -22.24 5.76
CA ARG A 189 -17.83 -22.01 4.31
C ARG A 189 -18.15 -23.32 3.59
N ASP A 190 -19.02 -23.27 2.63
CA ASP A 190 -19.19 -24.33 1.64
C ASP A 190 -18.21 -24.19 0.47
N ASN A 191 -18.22 -25.15 -0.45
CA ASN A 191 -17.30 -25.13 -1.58
C ASN A 191 -17.61 -23.97 -2.55
N ALA A 192 -18.89 -23.62 -2.70
CA ALA A 192 -19.28 -22.50 -3.57
C ALA A 192 -18.75 -21.16 -3.05
N GLN A 193 -18.74 -20.96 -1.74
CA GLN A 193 -18.13 -19.77 -1.13
C GLN A 193 -16.61 -19.74 -1.31
N CYS A 194 -15.94 -20.89 -1.26
CA CYS A 194 -14.50 -20.96 -1.51
C CYS A 194 -14.15 -20.74 -2.99
N ASP A 195 -14.96 -21.26 -3.90
CA ASP A 195 -14.83 -20.99 -5.33
C ASP A 195 -15.04 -19.50 -5.65
N ALA A 196 -16.03 -18.87 -5.01
CA ALA A 196 -16.26 -17.44 -5.13
C ALA A 196 -15.08 -16.60 -4.58
N SER A 197 -14.47 -17.02 -3.46
CA SER A 197 -13.25 -16.38 -2.92
C SER A 197 -12.08 -16.48 -3.90
N ASN A 198 -11.87 -17.63 -4.53
CA ASN A 198 -10.82 -17.81 -5.53
C ASN A 198 -11.10 -17.01 -6.81
N ALA A 199 -12.36 -16.89 -7.22
CA ALA A 199 -12.74 -16.04 -8.37
C ALA A 199 -12.48 -14.56 -8.07
N GLU A 200 -12.79 -14.09 -6.85
CA GLU A 200 -12.46 -12.74 -6.36
C GLU A 200 -10.96 -12.51 -6.36
N TYR A 201 -10.18 -13.44 -5.79
CA TYR A 201 -8.72 -13.37 -5.79
C TYR A 201 -8.17 -13.14 -7.21
N LEU A 202 -8.57 -13.96 -8.19
CA LEU A 202 -8.07 -13.86 -9.56
C LEU A 202 -8.42 -12.51 -10.21
N GLU A 203 -9.64 -12.03 -9.99
CA GLU A 203 -10.09 -10.74 -10.53
C GLU A 203 -9.34 -9.57 -9.87
N ARG A 204 -9.19 -9.60 -8.56
CA ARG A 204 -8.51 -8.54 -7.82
C ARG A 204 -7.00 -8.55 -8.06
N ASP A 205 -6.36 -9.72 -8.13
CA ASP A 205 -4.92 -9.81 -8.43
C ASP A 205 -4.61 -9.20 -9.80
N ALA A 206 -5.41 -9.51 -10.83
CA ALA A 206 -5.27 -8.90 -12.15
C ALA A 206 -5.46 -7.37 -12.11
N ALA A 207 -6.45 -6.88 -11.35
CA ALA A 207 -6.70 -5.46 -11.17
C ALA A 207 -5.55 -4.78 -10.40
N ASN A 208 -5.05 -5.38 -9.33
CA ASN A 208 -3.93 -4.89 -8.52
C ASN A 208 -2.66 -4.75 -9.37
N VAL A 209 -2.34 -5.76 -10.17
CA VAL A 209 -1.20 -5.72 -11.11
C VAL A 209 -1.36 -4.60 -12.11
N ALA A 210 -2.53 -4.45 -12.73
CA ALA A 210 -2.80 -3.38 -13.68
C ALA A 210 -2.66 -1.98 -13.02
N TRP A 211 -3.17 -1.82 -11.80
CA TRP A 211 -3.06 -0.57 -11.05
C TRP A 211 -1.62 -0.21 -10.69
N MET A 212 -0.86 -1.17 -10.19
CA MET A 212 0.57 -1.03 -9.90
C MET A 212 1.34 -0.63 -11.16
N GLN A 213 1.17 -1.34 -12.29
CA GLN A 213 1.84 -1.02 -13.55
C GLN A 213 1.47 0.37 -14.07
N ALA A 214 0.19 0.77 -14.01
CA ALA A 214 -0.25 2.11 -14.36
C ALA A 214 0.38 3.17 -13.46
N SER A 215 0.61 2.85 -12.19
CA SER A 215 1.25 3.75 -11.22
C SER A 215 2.74 3.93 -11.50
N PHE A 216 3.47 2.88 -11.87
CA PHE A 216 4.85 3.01 -12.35
C PHE A 216 4.92 3.80 -13.67
N THR A 217 3.97 3.60 -14.57
CA THR A 217 3.88 4.38 -15.81
C THR A 217 3.68 5.87 -15.51
N ALA A 218 2.76 6.20 -14.58
CA ALA A 218 2.54 7.58 -14.15
C ALA A 218 3.79 8.17 -13.46
N ALA A 219 4.49 7.38 -12.62
CA ALA A 219 5.74 7.81 -11.99
C ALA A 219 6.83 8.14 -13.01
N LYS A 220 7.00 7.29 -14.01
CA LYS A 220 7.96 7.53 -15.12
C LYS A 220 7.59 8.80 -15.91
N ALA A 221 6.31 8.96 -16.27
CA ALA A 221 5.84 10.11 -17.04
C ALA A 221 6.01 11.46 -16.31
N GLN A 222 5.98 11.45 -14.99
CA GLN A 222 6.15 12.63 -14.13
C GLN A 222 7.59 12.83 -13.67
N ASN A 223 8.54 11.97 -14.06
CA ASN A 223 9.92 11.93 -13.56
C ASN A 223 9.94 11.87 -12.01
N ALA A 224 9.03 11.10 -11.42
CA ALA A 224 8.98 10.92 -9.98
C ALA A 224 10.27 10.27 -9.47
N VAL A 225 10.83 10.82 -8.38
CA VAL A 225 12.10 10.33 -7.81
C VAL A 225 11.92 9.03 -7.02
N GLY A 226 10.67 8.70 -6.65
CA GLY A 226 10.33 7.48 -5.95
C GLY A 226 8.86 7.10 -6.10
N ILE A 227 8.58 5.84 -5.78
CA ILE A 227 7.24 5.29 -5.65
C ILE A 227 7.13 4.52 -4.34
N VAL A 228 6.04 4.72 -3.62
CA VAL A 228 5.68 3.97 -2.40
C VAL A 228 4.51 3.08 -2.73
N VAL A 229 4.68 1.77 -2.61
CA VAL A 229 3.61 0.77 -2.81
C VAL A 229 3.27 0.18 -1.45
N VAL A 230 2.02 0.33 -1.03
CA VAL A 230 1.53 -0.10 0.28
C VAL A 230 0.49 -1.19 0.11
N THR A 231 0.73 -2.32 0.76
CA THR A 231 -0.19 -3.45 0.92
C THR A 231 -0.34 -3.76 2.41
N GLN A 232 -1.16 -4.74 2.79
CA GLN A 232 -1.15 -5.19 4.18
C GLN A 232 -0.41 -6.54 4.30
N GLY A 233 -0.71 -7.52 3.43
CA GLY A 233 -0.15 -8.87 3.55
C GLY A 233 1.36 -8.95 3.35
N ASP A 234 2.02 -9.83 4.11
CA ASP A 234 3.44 -10.16 3.95
C ASP A 234 3.61 -11.17 2.80
N PRO A 235 4.23 -10.79 1.68
CA PRO A 235 4.34 -11.68 0.53
C PRO A 235 5.42 -12.76 0.66
N GLY A 236 6.21 -12.74 1.75
CA GLY A 236 7.42 -13.55 1.88
C GLY A 236 8.51 -13.14 0.90
N PHE A 237 9.75 -13.22 1.31
CA PHE A 237 10.91 -12.91 0.47
C PHE A 237 11.95 -14.01 0.55
N ASP A 238 12.62 -14.26 -0.57
CA ASP A 238 13.83 -15.04 -0.62
C ASP A 238 15.00 -14.16 -0.13
N LEU A 239 15.62 -14.57 0.97
CA LEU A 239 16.78 -13.87 1.55
C LEU A 239 18.04 -14.73 1.33
N PRO A 240 18.63 -14.71 0.13
CA PRO A 240 19.76 -15.55 -0.19
C PRO A 240 20.97 -15.23 0.69
N GLU A 241 21.84 -16.20 0.88
CA GLU A 241 23.08 -16.19 1.66
C GLU A 241 22.90 -16.28 3.19
N THR A 242 21.77 -15.88 3.76
CA THR A 242 21.56 -15.87 5.22
C THR A 242 20.45 -16.78 5.69
N GLU A 243 19.54 -17.13 4.80
CA GLU A 243 18.39 -17.98 5.10
C GLU A 243 18.45 -19.25 4.23
N GLU A 244 18.35 -20.42 4.86
CA GLU A 244 18.21 -21.71 4.13
C GLU A 244 16.81 -21.86 3.51
N PHE A 245 15.89 -20.96 3.86
CA PHE A 245 14.48 -21.08 3.59
C PHE A 245 14.00 -19.91 2.71
N ASP A 246 13.48 -20.23 1.54
CA ASP A 246 12.88 -19.28 0.61
C ASP A 246 11.39 -19.07 0.95
N GLU A 247 11.09 -18.05 1.73
CA GLU A 247 9.70 -17.70 2.14
C GLU A 247 8.80 -17.51 0.93
N SER A 248 9.30 -16.96 -0.18
CA SER A 248 8.52 -16.68 -1.39
C SER A 248 7.98 -17.95 -2.09
N LYS A 249 8.54 -19.12 -1.78
CA LYS A 249 8.10 -20.42 -2.31
C LYS A 249 7.06 -21.13 -1.46
N GLU A 250 6.80 -20.63 -0.25
CA GLU A 250 5.83 -21.24 0.62
C GLU A 250 4.41 -21.21 0.03
N PRO A 251 3.63 -22.30 0.21
CA PRO A 251 2.23 -22.31 -0.23
C PRO A 251 1.40 -21.18 0.38
N ALA A 252 1.68 -20.80 1.62
CA ALA A 252 0.97 -19.76 2.36
C ALA A 252 1.13 -18.34 1.77
N VAL A 253 2.10 -18.14 0.86
CA VAL A 253 2.32 -16.85 0.18
C VAL A 253 2.14 -16.96 -1.35
N SER A 254 1.59 -18.09 -1.83
CA SER A 254 1.41 -18.31 -3.27
C SER A 254 0.49 -17.29 -3.94
N GLY A 255 -0.45 -16.70 -3.19
CA GLY A 255 -1.36 -15.65 -3.65
C GLY A 255 -0.71 -14.31 -3.95
N TYR A 256 0.55 -14.10 -3.57
CA TYR A 256 1.28 -12.85 -3.86
C TYR A 256 2.23 -12.96 -5.05
N ARG A 257 2.56 -14.17 -5.50
CA ARG A 257 3.66 -14.41 -6.47
C ARG A 257 3.48 -13.67 -7.78
N HIS A 258 2.26 -13.61 -8.30
CA HIS A 258 2.00 -12.91 -9.56
C HIS A 258 2.26 -11.41 -9.41
N PHE A 259 1.70 -10.78 -8.40
CA PHE A 259 1.93 -9.36 -8.11
C PHE A 259 3.42 -9.07 -7.87
N MET A 260 4.08 -9.86 -7.02
CA MET A 260 5.51 -9.67 -6.71
C MET A 260 6.40 -9.85 -7.93
N SER A 261 6.13 -10.83 -8.81
CA SER A 261 6.83 -10.99 -10.07
C SER A 261 6.74 -9.72 -10.94
N LYS A 262 5.54 -9.12 -11.03
CA LYS A 262 5.33 -7.89 -11.78
C LYS A 262 5.95 -6.67 -11.10
N LEU A 263 5.98 -6.63 -9.78
CA LEU A 263 6.68 -5.59 -9.02
C LEU A 263 8.20 -5.63 -9.27
N VAL A 264 8.81 -6.83 -9.34
CA VAL A 264 10.22 -7.00 -9.75
C VAL A 264 10.46 -6.40 -11.14
N GLU A 265 9.64 -6.79 -12.13
CA GLU A 265 9.76 -6.28 -13.50
C GLU A 265 9.66 -4.73 -13.57
N GLN A 266 8.72 -4.13 -12.82
CA GLN A 266 8.56 -2.68 -12.79
C GLN A 266 9.71 -1.98 -12.07
N THR A 267 10.20 -2.56 -10.96
CA THR A 267 11.32 -2.02 -10.18
C THR A 267 12.62 -2.02 -11.00
N GLU A 268 12.87 -3.10 -11.74
CA GLU A 268 14.07 -3.22 -12.61
C GLU A 268 14.09 -2.15 -13.70
N GLN A 269 12.92 -1.75 -14.20
CA GLN A 269 12.75 -0.75 -15.25
C GLN A 269 12.55 0.69 -14.74
N TYR A 270 12.62 0.90 -13.42
CA TYR A 270 12.40 2.20 -12.79
C TYR A 270 13.70 2.81 -12.28
N ALA A 271 13.99 4.04 -12.70
CA ALA A 271 15.22 4.74 -12.30
C ALA A 271 15.14 5.31 -10.87
N GLY A 272 13.94 5.54 -10.33
CA GLY A 272 13.72 6.08 -8.98
C GLY A 272 13.75 4.99 -7.91
N GLN A 273 13.58 5.40 -6.65
CA GLN A 273 13.54 4.49 -5.52
C GLN A 273 12.13 3.90 -5.34
N VAL A 274 12.07 2.64 -4.97
CA VAL A 274 10.83 1.91 -4.66
C VAL A 274 10.83 1.57 -3.17
N LEU A 275 9.84 2.07 -2.44
CA LEU A 275 9.56 1.68 -1.07
C LEU A 275 8.30 0.80 -1.06
N PHE A 276 8.48 -0.47 -0.76
CA PHE A 276 7.39 -1.41 -0.57
C PHE A 276 7.07 -1.53 0.92
N VAL A 277 5.82 -1.25 1.28
CA VAL A 277 5.35 -1.24 2.68
C VAL A 277 4.32 -2.32 2.86
N HIS A 278 4.43 -3.09 3.94
CA HIS A 278 3.43 -4.06 4.37
C HIS A 278 3.37 -4.19 5.90
N GLY A 279 2.31 -4.80 6.42
CA GLY A 279 2.08 -5.12 7.83
C GLY A 279 2.05 -6.63 8.07
N ASP A 280 0.91 -7.13 8.61
CA ASP A 280 0.49 -8.52 8.80
C ASP A 280 1.25 -9.29 9.89
N THR A 281 2.57 -9.39 9.82
CA THR A 281 3.36 -10.16 10.80
C THR A 281 3.83 -9.34 12.00
N HIS A 282 3.53 -8.05 12.07
CA HIS A 282 3.72 -7.12 13.19
C HIS A 282 5.18 -6.91 13.63
N TYR A 283 6.14 -7.32 12.82
CA TYR A 283 7.55 -7.26 13.14
C TYR A 283 8.25 -6.22 12.27
N PHE A 284 8.64 -5.10 12.86
CA PHE A 284 9.34 -4.04 12.14
C PHE A 284 10.58 -4.57 11.43
N LYS A 285 10.62 -4.45 10.10
CA LYS A 285 11.76 -4.80 9.24
C LYS A 285 12.06 -3.68 8.26
N LEU A 286 13.34 -3.47 7.99
CA LEU A 286 13.81 -2.57 6.94
C LEU A 286 15.01 -3.21 6.25
N ASP A 287 14.85 -3.61 5.01
CA ASP A 287 15.89 -4.29 4.24
C ASP A 287 15.73 -4.11 2.72
N LYS A 288 16.58 -4.78 1.94
CA LYS A 288 16.58 -4.78 0.47
C LYS A 288 16.53 -6.21 -0.07
N PRO A 289 15.40 -6.92 0.09
CA PRO A 289 15.31 -8.35 -0.19
C PRO A 289 14.97 -8.70 -1.64
N MET A 290 14.76 -7.71 -2.53
CA MET A 290 14.25 -8.01 -3.86
C MET A 290 15.35 -8.29 -4.87
N TYR A 291 15.17 -9.38 -5.60
CA TYR A 291 16.06 -9.82 -6.68
C TYR A 291 15.33 -9.78 -8.03
N SER A 292 16.04 -9.37 -9.07
CA SER A 292 15.74 -9.80 -10.44
C SER A 292 16.33 -11.21 -10.63
N PRO A 293 16.12 -11.90 -11.77
CA PRO A 293 16.64 -13.26 -11.95
C PRO A 293 18.14 -13.47 -11.66
N THR A 294 18.94 -12.41 -11.70
CA THR A 294 20.41 -12.52 -11.59
C THR A 294 21.07 -11.55 -10.63
N LYS A 295 20.32 -10.59 -10.04
CA LYS A 295 20.93 -9.51 -9.23
C LYS A 295 19.97 -8.93 -8.21
N LEU A 296 20.49 -8.48 -7.08
CA LEU A 296 19.79 -7.64 -6.12
C LEU A 296 19.37 -6.31 -6.79
N LEU A 297 18.15 -5.84 -6.53
CA LEU A 297 17.66 -4.54 -7.00
C LEU A 297 17.94 -3.46 -5.93
N PRO A 298 18.99 -2.65 -6.09
CA PRO A 298 19.41 -1.70 -5.04
C PRO A 298 18.41 -0.56 -4.82
N ASN A 299 17.57 -0.28 -5.81
CA ASN A 299 16.53 0.76 -5.74
C ASN A 299 15.24 0.27 -5.05
N PHE A 300 15.12 -1.01 -4.65
CA PHE A 300 14.02 -1.52 -3.86
C PHE A 300 14.36 -1.51 -2.37
N THR A 301 13.40 -1.12 -1.54
CA THR A 301 13.47 -1.22 -0.08
C THR A 301 12.15 -1.78 0.42
N ARG A 302 12.20 -2.83 1.26
CA ARG A 302 11.06 -3.32 2.02
C ARG A 302 11.01 -2.62 3.37
N LEU A 303 9.81 -2.22 3.77
CA LEU A 303 9.48 -1.74 5.09
C LEU A 303 8.26 -2.50 5.61
N GLN A 304 8.45 -3.29 6.64
CA GLN A 304 7.36 -3.87 7.41
C GLN A 304 7.09 -2.99 8.63
N THR A 305 5.83 -2.66 8.87
CA THR A 305 5.41 -1.79 9.96
C THR A 305 5.29 -2.54 11.29
N PHE A 306 5.06 -1.79 12.36
CA PHE A 306 4.70 -2.35 13.66
C PHE A 306 3.23 -2.77 13.67
N GLY A 307 2.88 -3.68 14.55
CA GLY A 307 1.52 -4.07 14.88
C GLY A 307 1.41 -4.55 16.33
N SER A 308 0.19 -4.84 16.81
CA SER A 308 -0.07 -5.33 18.17
C SER A 308 0.74 -6.60 18.48
N PRO A 309 1.42 -6.72 19.66
CA PRO A 309 1.37 -5.81 20.82
C PRO A 309 2.39 -4.66 20.81
N SER A 310 3.16 -4.51 19.74
CA SER A 310 4.17 -3.44 19.62
C SER A 310 3.55 -2.21 18.95
N LEU A 311 2.68 -1.50 19.70
CA LEU A 311 1.98 -0.33 19.20
C LEU A 311 2.93 0.86 19.06
N HIS A 312 3.51 0.98 17.87
CA HIS A 312 4.41 2.05 17.47
C HIS A 312 4.04 2.47 16.04
N TRP A 313 4.71 3.47 15.51
CA TRP A 313 4.52 3.88 14.13
C TRP A 313 5.86 4.21 13.48
N VAL A 314 5.86 4.38 12.17
CA VAL A 314 7.07 4.69 11.41
C VAL A 314 6.93 6.06 10.76
N ARG A 315 7.93 6.91 10.94
CA ARG A 315 8.08 8.16 10.20
C ARG A 315 9.02 7.92 9.03
N VAL A 316 8.56 8.24 7.83
CA VAL A 316 9.40 8.25 6.64
C VAL A 316 9.64 9.70 6.23
N VAL A 317 10.91 10.09 6.18
CA VAL A 317 11.35 11.36 5.63
C VAL A 317 11.65 11.15 4.14
N VAL A 318 11.06 11.98 3.30
CA VAL A 318 11.29 12.02 1.86
C VAL A 318 12.13 13.23 1.53
N ASP A 319 13.31 13.00 0.99
CA ASP A 319 14.17 14.05 0.44
C ASP A 319 14.36 13.82 -1.07
N PRO A 320 13.63 14.54 -1.93
CA PRO A 320 13.73 14.37 -3.37
C PRO A 320 15.11 14.71 -3.98
N ALA A 321 15.98 15.39 -3.24
CA ALA A 321 17.34 15.69 -3.66
C ALA A 321 18.34 14.60 -3.27
N SER A 322 17.95 13.69 -2.35
CA SER A 322 18.78 12.56 -1.92
C SER A 322 18.72 11.41 -2.93
N ALA A 323 19.85 10.77 -3.21
CA ALA A 323 19.90 9.55 -4.03
C ALA A 323 19.08 8.39 -3.42
N ASN A 324 18.96 8.35 -2.09
CA ASN A 324 18.19 7.33 -1.38
C ASN A 324 16.69 7.67 -1.28
N VAL A 325 16.31 8.92 -1.48
CA VAL A 325 14.94 9.46 -1.39
C VAL A 325 14.28 9.26 -0.04
N PHE A 326 14.25 8.02 0.48
CA PHE A 326 13.53 7.63 1.69
C PHE A 326 14.48 7.39 2.87
N SER A 327 14.20 8.03 4.01
CA SER A 327 14.84 7.75 5.30
C SER A 327 13.78 7.30 6.30
N VAL A 328 13.93 6.10 6.83
CA VAL A 328 12.93 5.42 7.67
C VAL A 328 13.32 5.53 9.14
N HIS A 329 12.40 5.99 9.97
CA HIS A 329 12.60 6.22 11.41
C HIS A 329 11.47 5.55 12.21
N PRO A 330 11.73 4.43 12.91
CA PRO A 330 10.77 3.88 13.86
C PRO A 330 10.54 4.86 15.01
N VAL A 331 9.27 5.16 15.30
CA VAL A 331 8.88 6.04 16.41
C VAL A 331 8.35 5.21 17.56
N ILE A 332 9.16 5.02 18.58
CA ILE A 332 8.82 4.23 19.75
C ILE A 332 8.00 5.08 20.72
N VAL A 333 6.74 4.72 20.88
CA VAL A 333 5.81 5.37 21.80
C VAL A 333 5.89 4.66 23.15
N LYS A 334 6.14 5.44 24.20
CA LYS A 334 6.27 4.96 25.59
C LYS A 334 4.94 4.97 26.31
#